data_a1980f8ddd0840aaee7f0067bc71d7c0
#
_entry.id   a1980f8ddd0840aaee7f0067bc71d7c0
#
_cell.length_a   1.000
_cell.length_b   1.000
_cell.length_c   1.000
_cell.angle_alpha   90.00
_cell.angle_beta   90.00
_cell.angle_gamma   90.00
#
_symmetry.space_group_name_H-M   'P 1'
#
loop_
_entity.id
_entity.type
_entity.pdbx_description
1 polymer ?
#
loop_
_entity_poly.entity_id
_entity_poly.type
_entity_poly.pdbx_seq_one_letter_code
_entity_poly.pdbx_strand_id
1 'polypeptide(L)'
;MQKKILSGELLETYVISEIVKSWWHNGKQPNIYYYRDKDRREIDVILEENGVLYPIEIKKKSNPSVGDIKAFDAIETVLKQKRGHGAVLCMAQTHLPITAEVDAVPIPYI
;
A
#
# COMPACT_ATOMS: atom_id res chain seq x y z
N MET A 1 15.66 -14.15 19.94
CA MET A 1 14.71 -13.16 19.44
C MET A 1 13.30 -13.50 19.86
N GLN A 2 12.62 -12.53 20.34
CA GLN A 2 11.26 -12.72 20.80
C GLN A 2 10.29 -12.74 19.63
N LYS A 3 9.46 -13.75 19.57
CA LYS A 3 8.44 -13.85 18.55
C LYS A 3 7.24 -13.03 18.98
N LYS A 4 6.86 -12.07 18.17
CA LYS A 4 5.74 -11.20 18.46
C LYS A 4 4.69 -11.26 17.39
N ILE A 5 3.45 -11.12 17.80
CA ILE A 5 2.36 -10.90 16.88
C ILE A 5 2.39 -9.42 16.53
N LEU A 6 2.57 -9.11 15.27
CA LEU A 6 2.63 -7.74 14.83
C LEU A 6 1.24 -7.10 14.88
N SER A 7 1.14 -5.94 15.51
CA SER A 7 -0.06 -5.12 15.42
C SER A 7 -0.13 -4.54 14.00
N GLY A 8 -1.29 -4.01 13.61
CA GLY A 8 -1.43 -3.36 12.32
C GLY A 8 -0.42 -2.26 12.13
N GLU A 9 -0.15 -1.48 13.18
CA GLU A 9 0.80 -0.39 13.16
C GLU A 9 2.23 -0.84 12.92
N LEU A 10 2.64 -1.91 13.62
CA LEU A 10 3.98 -2.46 13.46
C LEU A 10 4.17 -3.06 12.07
N LEU A 11 3.12 -3.68 11.55
CA LEU A 11 3.16 -4.25 10.21
C LEU A 11 3.34 -3.16 9.17
N GLU A 12 2.62 -2.05 9.29
CA GLU A 12 2.77 -0.93 8.37
C GLU A 12 4.19 -0.38 8.40
N THR A 13 4.73 -0.17 9.60
CA THR A 13 6.09 0.33 9.75
C THR A 13 7.10 -0.60 9.09
N TYR A 14 6.92 -1.88 9.27
CA TYR A 14 7.83 -2.87 8.69
C TYR A 14 7.78 -2.82 7.15
N VAL A 15 6.58 -2.82 6.59
CA VAL A 15 6.41 -2.82 5.14
C VAL A 15 6.98 -1.54 4.53
N ILE A 16 6.71 -0.40 5.14
CA ILE A 16 7.24 0.86 4.65
C ILE A 16 8.77 0.86 4.67
N SER A 17 9.37 0.31 5.73
CA SER A 17 10.83 0.20 5.81
C SER A 17 11.39 -0.65 4.68
N GLU A 18 10.73 -1.74 4.34
CA GLU A 18 11.20 -2.61 3.26
C GLU A 18 11.08 -1.94 1.90
N ILE A 19 10.02 -1.15 1.70
CA ILE A 19 9.85 -0.40 0.47
C ILE A 19 10.98 0.63 0.32
N VAL A 20 11.30 1.35 1.38
CA VAL A 20 12.38 2.35 1.36
C VAL A 20 13.71 1.69 1.02
N LYS A 21 14.02 0.58 1.66
CA LYS A 21 15.26 -0.16 1.42
C LYS A 21 15.36 -0.61 -0.04
N SER A 22 14.26 -1.10 -0.58
CA SER A 22 14.21 -1.56 -1.96
C SER A 22 14.54 -0.43 -2.94
N TRP A 23 14.01 0.76 -2.70
CA TRP A 23 14.28 1.91 -3.55
C TRP A 23 15.74 2.35 -3.46
N TRP A 24 16.29 2.36 -2.25
CA TRP A 24 17.70 2.72 -2.05
C TRP A 24 18.64 1.73 -2.75
N HIS A 25 18.33 0.44 -2.72
CA HIS A 25 19.12 -0.56 -3.40
C HIS A 25 19.14 -0.35 -4.91
N ASN A 26 18.12 0.29 -5.46
CA ASN A 26 18.06 0.60 -6.88
C ASN A 26 18.54 2.00 -7.21
N GLY A 27 19.17 2.66 -6.24
CA GLY A 27 19.76 3.99 -6.45
C GLY A 27 18.73 5.10 -6.55
N LYS A 28 17.51 4.88 -6.10
CA LYS A 28 16.45 5.88 -6.16
C LYS A 28 16.09 6.40 -4.78
N GLN A 29 15.69 7.66 -4.74
CA GLN A 29 15.10 8.21 -3.52
C GLN A 29 13.61 7.94 -3.54
N PRO A 30 13.05 7.37 -2.48
CA PRO A 30 11.62 7.09 -2.46
C PRO A 30 10.80 8.36 -2.30
N ASN A 31 9.80 8.52 -3.15
CA ASN A 31 8.79 9.56 -2.99
C ASN A 31 7.57 8.89 -2.41
N ILE A 32 7.50 8.88 -1.09
CA ILE A 32 6.47 8.16 -0.34
C ILE A 32 5.62 9.14 0.42
N TYR A 33 4.31 9.01 0.27
CA TYR A 33 3.34 9.85 0.95
C TYR A 33 2.28 8.96 1.59
N TYR A 34 1.47 9.56 2.46
CA TYR A 34 0.25 8.93 2.92
C TYR A 34 -0.89 9.92 2.68
N TYR A 35 -2.12 9.43 2.71
CA TYR A 35 -3.28 10.26 2.48
C TYR A 35 -4.29 10.07 3.60
N ARG A 36 -4.85 11.17 4.05
CA ARG A 36 -5.91 11.16 5.05
C ARG A 36 -6.76 12.42 4.84
N ASP A 37 -8.09 12.26 4.86
CA ASP A 37 -8.97 13.42 4.72
C ASP A 37 -10.03 13.44 5.81
N LYS A 38 -10.84 14.50 5.81
CA LYS A 38 -11.88 14.68 6.83
C LYS A 38 -13.03 13.69 6.71
N ASP A 39 -13.17 13.03 5.57
CA ASP A 39 -14.17 11.99 5.36
C ASP A 39 -13.64 10.62 5.79
N ARG A 40 -12.53 10.60 6.51
CA ARG A 40 -11.89 9.41 7.05
C ARG A 40 -11.38 8.44 6.02
N ARG A 41 -11.13 8.92 4.80
CA ARG A 41 -10.46 8.10 3.80
C ARG A 41 -8.97 8.15 4.08
N GLU A 42 -8.35 6.99 4.07
CA GLU A 42 -6.92 6.88 4.33
C GLU A 42 -6.28 5.96 3.32
N ILE A 43 -5.09 6.34 2.84
CA ILE A 43 -4.26 5.48 2.03
C ILE A 43 -2.94 5.36 2.76
N ASP A 44 -2.57 4.15 3.14
CA ASP A 44 -1.41 3.91 3.98
C ASP A 44 -0.11 4.38 3.34
N VAL A 45 0.06 4.10 2.06
CA VAL A 45 1.28 4.47 1.34
C VAL A 45 0.89 4.87 -0.07
N ILE A 46 1.48 5.98 -0.53
CA ILE A 46 1.38 6.37 -1.92
C ILE A 46 2.81 6.53 -2.44
N LEU A 47 3.15 5.81 -3.49
CA LEU A 47 4.42 5.95 -4.16
C LEU A 47 4.23 6.84 -5.39
N GLU A 48 5.10 7.82 -5.56
CA GLU A 48 4.99 8.70 -6.71
C GLU A 48 6.18 8.51 -7.62
N GLU A 49 5.91 8.33 -8.89
CA GLU A 49 6.95 8.23 -9.91
C GLU A 49 6.41 8.80 -11.21
N ASN A 50 7.16 9.76 -11.78
CA ASN A 50 6.83 10.39 -13.06
C ASN A 50 5.40 10.97 -13.10
N GLY A 51 4.96 11.55 -11.99
CA GLY A 51 3.65 12.19 -11.92
C GLY A 51 2.49 11.24 -11.73
N VAL A 52 2.76 9.96 -11.53
CA VAL A 52 1.73 8.95 -11.28
C VAL A 52 1.79 8.53 -9.83
N LEU A 53 0.64 8.43 -9.18
CA LEU A 53 0.54 8.02 -7.78
C LEU A 53 0.06 6.57 -7.70
N TYR A 54 0.85 5.73 -7.05
CA TYR A 54 0.58 4.30 -6.91
C TYR A 54 0.14 4.04 -5.47
N PRO A 55 -1.16 3.77 -5.24
CA PRO A 55 -1.64 3.57 -3.87
C PRO A 55 -1.38 2.17 -3.37
N ILE A 56 -1.01 2.08 -2.09
CA ILE A 56 -0.76 0.81 -1.43
C ILE A 56 -1.48 0.81 -0.10
N GLU A 57 -2.25 -0.23 0.14
CA GLU A 57 -2.91 -0.44 1.42
C GLU A 57 -2.27 -1.64 2.09
N ILE A 58 -2.14 -1.59 3.42
CA ILE A 58 -1.54 -2.67 4.19
C ILE A 58 -2.61 -3.24 5.11
N LYS A 59 -2.97 -4.50 4.92
CA LYS A 59 -4.04 -5.14 5.68
C LYS A 59 -3.58 -6.46 6.27
N LYS A 60 -3.86 -6.65 7.56
CA LYS A 60 -3.53 -7.89 8.25
C LYS A 60 -4.68 -8.88 8.08
N LYS A 61 -5.03 -9.20 6.85
CA LYS A 61 -6.07 -10.15 6.51
C LYS A 61 -5.64 -10.93 5.27
N SER A 62 -6.27 -12.08 5.05
CA SER A 62 -5.88 -12.96 3.95
C SER A 62 -6.73 -12.78 2.69
N ASN A 63 -7.87 -12.11 2.78
CA ASN A 63 -8.79 -11.98 1.67
C ASN A 63 -9.32 -10.55 1.53
N PRO A 64 -8.46 -9.61 1.12
CA PRO A 64 -8.91 -8.24 0.92
C PRO A 64 -9.95 -8.16 -0.20
N SER A 65 -10.81 -7.17 -0.10
CA SER A 65 -11.91 -7.00 -1.05
C SER A 65 -11.97 -5.57 -1.56
N VAL A 66 -12.92 -5.30 -2.46
CA VAL A 66 -13.12 -3.97 -3.02
C VAL A 66 -13.37 -2.93 -1.92
N GLY A 67 -14.00 -3.33 -0.81
CA GLY A 67 -14.22 -2.41 0.31
C GLY A 67 -12.93 -1.87 0.91
N ASP A 68 -11.87 -2.63 0.83
CA ASP A 68 -10.57 -2.24 1.42
C ASP A 68 -9.83 -1.20 0.59
N ILE A 69 -10.23 -0.97 -0.65
CA ILE A 69 -9.53 -0.06 -1.55
C ILE A 69 -10.35 1.15 -1.98
N LYS A 70 -11.45 1.40 -1.30
CA LYS A 70 -12.33 2.53 -1.65
C LYS A 70 -11.63 3.87 -1.60
N ALA A 71 -10.69 4.03 -0.68
CA ALA A 71 -9.98 5.30 -0.51
C ALA A 71 -9.08 5.64 -1.69
N PHE A 72 -8.68 4.65 -2.49
CA PHE A 72 -7.80 4.88 -3.65
C PHE A 72 -8.41 5.86 -4.64
N ASP A 73 -9.72 5.92 -4.69
CA ASP A 73 -10.46 6.82 -5.54
C ASP A 73 -10.12 8.30 -5.27
N ALA A 74 -9.71 8.62 -4.04
CA ALA A 74 -9.39 9.99 -3.66
C ALA A 74 -8.22 10.57 -4.48
N ILE A 75 -7.36 9.71 -5.00
CA ILE A 75 -6.23 10.18 -5.83
C ILE A 75 -6.77 10.93 -7.04
N GLU A 76 -7.83 10.43 -7.64
CA GLU A 76 -8.43 11.05 -8.82
C GLU A 76 -9.43 12.12 -8.45
N THR A 77 -10.29 11.86 -7.47
CA THR A 77 -11.40 12.76 -7.16
C THR A 77 -11.01 13.95 -6.30
N VAL A 78 -10.05 13.78 -5.40
CA VAL A 78 -9.65 14.85 -4.48
C VAL A 78 -8.31 15.44 -4.89
N LEU A 79 -7.32 14.63 -5.13
CA LEU A 79 -5.98 15.10 -5.46
C LEU A 79 -5.84 15.49 -6.94
N LYS A 80 -6.77 15.05 -7.77
CA LYS A 80 -6.75 15.34 -9.21
C LYS A 80 -5.45 14.89 -9.86
N GLN A 81 -4.94 13.74 -9.43
CA GLN A 81 -3.70 13.18 -9.94
C GLN A 81 -3.98 11.87 -10.69
N LYS A 82 -3.02 11.47 -11.51
CA LYS A 82 -3.12 10.22 -12.24
C LYS A 82 -2.84 9.06 -11.28
N ARG A 83 -3.74 8.08 -11.27
CA ARG A 83 -3.58 6.90 -10.42
C ARG A 83 -2.98 5.75 -11.22
N GLY A 84 -1.90 5.17 -10.68
CA GLY A 84 -1.30 3.98 -11.25
C GLY A 84 -1.89 2.72 -10.63
N HIS A 85 -1.34 1.58 -11.00
CA HIS A 85 -1.78 0.30 -10.47
C HIS A 85 -1.54 0.26 -8.96
N GLY A 86 -2.56 -0.17 -8.21
CA GLY A 86 -2.47 -0.22 -6.75
C GLY A 86 -2.25 -1.63 -6.25
N ALA A 87 -2.00 -1.73 -4.95
CA ALA A 87 -1.79 -3.02 -4.30
C ALA A 87 -2.34 -2.99 -2.88
N VAL A 88 -2.83 -4.15 -2.44
CA VAL A 88 -3.10 -4.38 -1.03
C VAL A 88 -2.10 -5.43 -0.57
N LEU A 89 -1.16 -5.02 0.27
CA LEU A 89 -0.19 -5.94 0.86
C LEU A 89 -0.87 -6.60 2.05
N CYS A 90 -0.98 -7.91 2.00
CA CYS A 90 -1.82 -8.64 2.93
C CYS A 90 -1.29 -10.03 3.23
N MET A 91 -2.06 -10.81 3.98
CA MET A 91 -1.67 -12.17 4.37
C MET A 91 -2.22 -13.23 3.42
N ALA A 92 -2.52 -12.85 2.19
CA ALA A 92 -2.93 -13.81 1.16
C ALA A 92 -1.76 -14.77 0.87
N GLN A 93 -2.10 -15.98 0.44
CA GLN A 93 -1.06 -16.96 0.13
C GLN A 93 -0.52 -16.80 -1.29
N THR A 94 -1.31 -16.22 -2.16
CA THR A 94 -0.92 -16.02 -3.56
C THR A 94 -1.31 -14.62 -4.01
N HIS A 95 -0.67 -14.19 -5.07
CA HIS A 95 -0.96 -12.92 -5.72
C HIS A 95 -2.28 -13.07 -6.51
N LEU A 96 -3.26 -12.23 -6.19
CA LEU A 96 -4.58 -12.30 -6.81
C LEU A 96 -5.07 -10.90 -7.17
N PRO A 97 -5.81 -10.75 -8.27
CA PRO A 97 -6.40 -9.46 -8.58
C PRO A 97 -7.61 -9.19 -7.70
N ILE A 98 -7.77 -7.95 -7.26
CA ILE A 98 -8.97 -7.48 -6.57
C ILE A 98 -9.86 -6.79 -7.61
N THR A 99 -9.25 -5.95 -8.44
CA THR A 99 -9.90 -5.31 -9.58
C THR A 99 -8.91 -5.33 -10.73
N ALA A 100 -9.30 -4.78 -11.88
CA ALA A 100 -8.39 -4.66 -13.01
C ALA A 100 -7.20 -3.75 -12.69
N GLU A 101 -7.31 -2.90 -11.67
CA GLU A 101 -6.32 -1.89 -11.37
C GLU A 101 -5.65 -2.06 -10.01
N VAL A 102 -6.03 -3.09 -9.25
CA VAL A 102 -5.49 -3.33 -7.91
C VAL A 102 -5.33 -4.81 -7.65
N ASP A 103 -4.18 -5.19 -7.17
CA ASP A 103 -3.87 -6.58 -6.83
C ASP A 103 -3.73 -6.76 -5.33
N ALA A 104 -4.10 -7.95 -4.85
CA ALA A 104 -3.73 -8.41 -3.52
C ALA A 104 -2.37 -9.08 -3.63
N VAL A 105 -1.41 -8.61 -2.87
CA VAL A 105 -0.04 -9.10 -2.92
C VAL A 105 0.38 -9.62 -1.56
N PRO A 106 0.88 -10.87 -1.48
CA PRO A 106 1.35 -11.38 -0.20
C PRO A 106 2.49 -10.54 0.34
N ILE A 107 2.44 -10.29 1.63
CA ILE A 107 3.55 -9.60 2.29
C ILE A 107 4.72 -10.55 2.31
N PRO A 108 5.90 -10.13 1.84
CA PRO A 108 7.08 -11.00 1.84
C PRO A 108 7.38 -11.49 3.24
N TYR A 109 7.94 -12.68 3.34
CA TYR A 109 8.31 -13.22 4.64
C TYR A 109 9.30 -12.31 5.32
N ILE A 110 9.01 -12.11 6.55
CA ILE A 110 9.79 -11.25 7.42
C ILE A 110 10.82 -12.07 8.15
#